data_5c23a6a33b94e21886e52c5bc5e01163
#
_entry.id   5c23a6a33b94e21886e52c5bc5e01163
#
_cell.length_a   1.000
_cell.length_b   1.000
_cell.length_c   1.000
_cell.angle_alpha   90.00
_cell.angle_beta   90.00
_cell.angle_gamma   90.00
#
_symmetry.space_group_name_H-M   'P 1'
#
loop_
_entity.id
_entity.type
_entity.pdbx_description
1 polymer ?
#
loop_
_entity_poly.entity_id
_entity_poly.type
_entity_poly.pdbx_seq_one_letter_code
_entity_poly.pdbx_strand_id
1 'polypeptide(L)'
;ELAAKLGDLDTGGAPVLLLEELEREPEDAAAVDAAVADVTDSEPVYVMYTSGSTGEPKGVTIPHRGVLLFARWAEETFGWGPETVIANQAPLYFDVSVMDVYGAMHCGGKLILTPEVLFRFPVKLPEFLRENGVTSIYWVPTVMINIANSGVLESVELPELRSVAFAGEVCLLYTSDAA
;
A
#
# COMPACT_ATOMS: atom_id res chain seq x y z
N GLU A 1 -5.47 7.96 23.86
CA GLU A 1 -4.14 8.64 23.90
C GLU A 1 -3.94 9.53 22.68
N LEU A 2 -4.28 9.07 21.45
CA LEU A 2 -4.24 9.89 20.23
C LEU A 2 -5.25 11.04 20.25
N ALA A 3 -6.48 10.79 20.67
CA ALA A 3 -7.54 11.80 20.74
C ALA A 3 -7.17 12.98 21.66
N ALA A 4 -6.44 12.71 22.76
CA ALA A 4 -5.94 13.77 23.65
C ALA A 4 -4.87 14.65 23.00
N LYS A 5 -4.06 14.07 22.09
CA LYS A 5 -3.04 14.82 21.34
C LYS A 5 -3.64 15.64 20.19
N LEU A 6 -4.80 15.23 19.67
CA LEU A 6 -5.51 15.95 18.61
C LEU A 6 -6.24 17.19 19.14
N GLY A 7 -6.58 17.23 20.45
CA GLY A 7 -7.24 18.39 21.06
C GLY A 7 -6.43 19.69 21.05
N ASP A 8 -5.12 19.60 20.89
CA ASP A 8 -4.21 20.74 20.80
C ASP A 8 -3.86 21.15 19.35
N LEU A 9 -4.38 20.43 18.34
CA LEU A 9 -4.15 20.75 16.94
C LEU A 9 -5.15 21.80 16.45
N ASP A 10 -4.62 22.84 15.81
CA ASP A 10 -5.45 23.75 15.03
C ASP A 10 -5.97 23.00 13.77
N THR A 11 -7.23 22.60 13.85
CA THR A 11 -7.89 21.88 12.73
C THR A 11 -8.46 22.84 11.67
N GLY A 12 -8.24 24.15 11.80
CA GLY A 12 -8.84 25.14 10.91
C GLY A 12 -10.37 25.10 10.92
N GLY A 13 -10.97 24.61 12.01
CA GLY A 13 -12.41 24.44 12.16
C GLY A 13 -12.99 23.13 11.61
N ALA A 14 -12.14 22.22 11.09
CA ALA A 14 -12.59 20.89 10.69
C ALA A 14 -12.98 20.05 11.92
N PRO A 15 -14.09 19.29 11.88
CA PRO A 15 -14.48 18.45 12.99
C PRO A 15 -13.49 17.28 13.16
N VAL A 16 -13.20 16.95 14.42
CA VAL A 16 -12.45 15.71 14.75
C VAL A 16 -13.47 14.61 14.97
N LEU A 17 -13.41 13.58 14.15
CA LEU A 17 -14.28 12.41 14.23
C LEU A 17 -13.47 11.22 14.79
N LEU A 18 -14.03 10.51 15.76
CA LEU A 18 -13.47 9.28 16.30
C LEU A 18 -14.07 8.10 15.56
N LEU A 19 -13.21 7.26 14.97
CA LEU A 19 -13.65 6.09 14.20
C LEU A 19 -14.53 5.16 15.04
N GLU A 20 -14.18 4.96 16.32
CA GLU A 20 -14.94 4.12 17.25
C GLU A 20 -16.34 4.66 17.58
N GLU A 21 -16.55 5.96 17.37
CA GLU A 21 -17.88 6.59 17.52
C GLU A 21 -18.66 6.44 16.23
N LEU A 22 -18.03 6.67 15.08
CA LEU A 22 -18.65 6.51 13.76
C LEU A 22 -19.12 5.07 13.50
N GLU A 23 -18.36 4.06 13.94
CA GLU A 23 -18.75 2.65 13.82
C GLU A 23 -20.05 2.29 14.56
N ARG A 24 -20.48 3.13 15.50
CA ARG A 24 -21.73 2.95 16.28
C ARG A 24 -22.92 3.68 15.68
N GLU A 25 -22.67 4.60 14.77
CA GLU A 25 -23.74 5.31 14.09
C GLU A 25 -24.45 4.38 13.09
N PRO A 26 -25.77 4.47 12.97
CA PRO A 26 -26.51 3.70 11.98
C PRO A 26 -26.11 4.16 10.57
N GLU A 27 -25.89 3.20 9.68
CA GLU A 27 -25.60 3.48 8.28
C GLU A 27 -26.84 4.07 7.58
N ASP A 28 -26.71 5.24 6.98
CA ASP A 28 -27.69 5.79 6.04
C ASP A 28 -27.31 5.38 4.61
N ALA A 29 -27.70 4.16 4.23
CA ALA A 29 -27.40 3.61 2.91
C ALA A 29 -27.87 4.50 1.75
N ALA A 30 -28.99 5.19 1.89
CA ALA A 30 -29.52 6.08 0.86
C ALA A 30 -28.65 7.34 0.68
N ALA A 31 -28.16 7.91 1.79
CA ALA A 31 -27.24 9.04 1.74
C ALA A 31 -25.87 8.63 1.16
N VAL A 32 -25.39 7.44 1.51
CA VAL A 32 -24.13 6.87 0.94
C VAL A 32 -24.29 6.66 -0.56
N ASP A 33 -25.35 6.01 -1.01
CA ASP A 33 -25.60 5.75 -2.42
C ASP A 33 -25.71 7.05 -3.23
N ALA A 34 -26.38 8.06 -2.70
CA ALA A 34 -26.49 9.37 -3.33
C ALA A 34 -25.11 10.06 -3.44
N ALA A 35 -24.32 10.03 -2.37
CA ALA A 35 -22.99 10.62 -2.38
C ALA A 35 -22.06 9.91 -3.36
N VAL A 36 -22.10 8.58 -3.43
CA VAL A 36 -21.29 7.78 -4.37
C VAL A 36 -21.72 8.06 -5.83
N ALA A 37 -23.02 8.23 -6.09
CA ALA A 37 -23.54 8.52 -7.43
C ALA A 37 -23.05 9.87 -7.98
N ASP A 38 -22.74 10.82 -7.13
CA ASP A 38 -22.25 12.14 -7.52
C ASP A 38 -20.73 12.19 -7.75
N VAL A 39 -19.99 11.16 -7.29
CA VAL A 39 -18.53 11.11 -7.45
C VAL A 39 -18.15 10.93 -8.90
N THR A 40 -17.27 11.81 -9.39
CA THR A 40 -16.70 11.72 -10.74
C THR A 40 -15.25 11.23 -10.68
N ASP A 41 -14.75 10.71 -11.78
CA ASP A 41 -13.36 10.22 -11.89
C ASP A 41 -12.30 11.32 -11.76
N SER A 42 -12.71 12.59 -11.92
CA SER A 42 -11.85 13.76 -11.77
C SER A 42 -11.74 14.27 -10.33
N GLU A 43 -12.61 13.81 -9.43
CA GLU A 43 -12.56 14.20 -8.02
C GLU A 43 -11.37 13.58 -7.29
N PRO A 44 -10.88 14.27 -6.24
CA PRO A 44 -9.80 13.76 -5.41
C PRO A 44 -10.19 12.46 -4.67
N VAL A 45 -9.35 11.44 -4.77
CA VAL A 45 -9.46 10.26 -3.93
C VAL A 45 -8.61 10.40 -2.67
N TYR A 46 -7.46 11.08 -2.78
CA TYR A 46 -6.63 11.45 -1.64
C TYR A 46 -5.73 12.65 -1.93
N VAL A 47 -5.23 13.27 -0.86
CA VAL A 47 -4.20 14.31 -0.90
C VAL A 47 -3.02 13.85 -0.05
N MET A 48 -1.84 13.84 -0.64
CA MET A 48 -0.62 13.46 0.06
C MET A 48 0.35 14.63 0.10
N TYR A 49 0.90 14.92 1.28
CA TYR A 49 1.81 16.02 1.47
C TYR A 49 3.26 15.60 1.25
N THR A 50 3.99 16.40 0.50
CA THR A 50 5.44 16.26 0.32
C THR A 50 6.18 17.41 1.02
N SER A 51 7.42 17.17 1.44
CA SER A 51 8.29 18.22 1.93
C SER A 51 8.61 19.18 0.78
N GLY A 52 7.97 20.37 0.78
CA GLY A 52 8.23 21.39 -0.24
C GLY A 52 9.67 21.89 -0.19
N SER A 53 10.28 22.14 -1.36
CA SER A 53 11.62 22.78 -1.46
C SER A 53 11.70 24.18 -0.84
N THR A 54 10.57 24.80 -0.58
CA THR A 54 10.42 26.11 0.07
C THR A 54 10.22 26.04 1.58
N GLY A 55 10.23 24.82 2.18
CA GLY A 55 9.97 24.60 3.60
C GLY A 55 8.50 24.37 3.97
N GLU A 56 7.56 24.83 3.13
CA GLU A 56 6.13 24.57 3.35
C GLU A 56 5.70 23.27 2.66
N PRO A 57 4.98 22.38 3.37
CA PRO A 57 4.46 21.16 2.77
C PRO A 57 3.50 21.45 1.60
N LYS A 58 3.62 20.69 0.52
CA LYS A 58 2.75 20.80 -0.66
C LYS A 58 1.85 19.59 -0.75
N GLY A 59 0.53 19.81 -0.82
CA GLY A 59 -0.46 18.77 -1.03
C GLY A 59 -0.56 18.39 -2.51
N VAL A 60 -0.23 17.13 -2.81
CA VAL A 60 -0.42 16.54 -4.13
C VAL A 60 -1.79 15.86 -4.14
N THR A 61 -2.69 16.36 -4.97
CA THR A 61 -4.06 15.86 -5.10
C THR A 61 -4.13 14.81 -6.20
N ILE A 62 -4.56 13.61 -5.86
CA ILE A 62 -4.69 12.50 -6.80
C ILE A 62 -6.17 12.25 -7.08
N PRO A 63 -6.61 12.31 -8.36
CA PRO A 63 -7.99 12.03 -8.73
C PRO A 63 -8.26 10.52 -8.85
N HIS A 64 -9.52 10.11 -8.74
CA HIS A 64 -9.95 8.71 -8.90
C HIS A 64 -9.44 8.08 -10.19
N ARG A 65 -9.52 8.78 -11.33
CA ARG A 65 -9.00 8.27 -12.62
C ARG A 65 -7.50 7.95 -12.58
N GLY A 66 -6.71 8.70 -11.79
CA GLY A 66 -5.27 8.44 -11.65
C GLY A 66 -5.01 7.08 -11.01
N VAL A 67 -5.75 6.77 -9.93
CA VAL A 67 -5.66 5.48 -9.25
C VAL A 67 -6.16 4.34 -10.13
N LEU A 68 -7.28 4.53 -10.84
CA LEU A 68 -7.83 3.52 -11.75
C LEU A 68 -6.86 3.21 -12.90
N LEU A 69 -6.27 4.23 -13.52
CA LEU A 69 -5.27 4.06 -14.58
C LEU A 69 -4.00 3.36 -14.07
N PHE A 70 -3.59 3.69 -12.86
CA PHE A 70 -2.42 3.05 -12.24
C PHE A 70 -2.68 1.57 -11.90
N ALA A 71 -3.84 1.24 -11.35
CA ALA A 71 -4.24 -0.13 -11.07
C ALA A 71 -4.32 -0.98 -12.37
N ARG A 72 -4.91 -0.42 -13.42
CA ARG A 72 -4.97 -1.05 -14.74
C ARG A 72 -3.57 -1.26 -15.34
N TRP A 73 -2.70 -0.25 -15.27
CA TRP A 73 -1.32 -0.39 -15.72
C TRP A 73 -0.59 -1.51 -14.97
N ALA A 74 -0.80 -1.63 -13.65
CA ALA A 74 -0.21 -2.70 -12.84
C ALA A 74 -0.72 -4.07 -13.27
N GLU A 75 -2.03 -4.24 -13.47
CA GLU A 75 -2.64 -5.45 -14.00
C GLU A 75 -2.00 -5.86 -15.35
N GLU A 76 -1.97 -4.93 -16.31
CA GLU A 76 -1.40 -5.19 -17.64
C GLU A 76 0.11 -5.48 -17.60
N THR A 77 0.86 -4.79 -16.72
CA THR A 77 2.33 -4.91 -16.64
C THR A 77 2.77 -6.21 -15.95
N PHE A 78 2.09 -6.58 -14.87
CA PHE A 78 2.47 -7.73 -14.05
C PHE A 78 1.65 -8.99 -14.34
N GLY A 79 0.67 -8.89 -15.25
CA GLY A 79 -0.23 -10.00 -15.59
C GLY A 79 -1.10 -10.41 -14.42
N TRP A 80 -1.56 -9.44 -13.61
CA TRP A 80 -2.41 -9.73 -12.47
C TRP A 80 -3.82 -10.17 -12.90
N GLY A 81 -4.47 -10.98 -12.07
CA GLY A 81 -5.81 -11.50 -12.29
C GLY A 81 -6.43 -11.97 -10.97
N PRO A 82 -7.60 -12.60 -11.00
CA PRO A 82 -8.32 -13.05 -9.80
C PRO A 82 -7.53 -14.03 -8.90
N GLU A 83 -6.56 -14.73 -9.48
CA GLU A 83 -5.67 -15.65 -8.74
C GLU A 83 -4.45 -14.95 -8.12
N THR A 84 -4.29 -13.65 -8.36
CA THR A 84 -3.15 -12.89 -7.83
C THR A 84 -3.29 -12.71 -6.32
N VAL A 85 -2.20 -12.99 -5.60
CA VAL A 85 -2.08 -12.77 -4.16
C VAL A 85 -0.95 -11.79 -3.93
N ILE A 86 -1.30 -10.57 -3.52
CA ILE A 86 -0.35 -9.48 -3.28
C ILE A 86 -0.06 -9.40 -1.79
N ALA A 87 1.23 -9.36 -1.40
CA ALA A 87 1.62 -9.06 -0.02
C ALA A 87 2.04 -7.60 0.09
N ASN A 88 1.25 -6.83 0.85
CA ASN A 88 1.52 -5.43 1.11
C ASN A 88 2.71 -5.24 2.06
N GLN A 89 3.57 -4.26 1.77
CA GLN A 89 4.67 -3.86 2.64
C GLN A 89 4.52 -2.41 3.13
N ALA A 90 4.14 -1.51 2.25
CA ALA A 90 4.05 -0.11 2.59
C ALA A 90 2.90 0.14 3.57
N PRO A 91 3.11 0.95 4.62
CA PRO A 91 2.01 1.42 5.45
C PRO A 91 0.92 2.10 4.60
N LEU A 92 -0.35 1.93 4.98
CA LEU A 92 -1.50 2.42 4.18
C LEU A 92 -1.55 3.94 4.03
N TYR A 93 -0.76 4.68 4.80
CA TYR A 93 -0.61 6.13 4.68
C TYR A 93 0.47 6.58 3.69
N PHE A 94 1.17 5.64 3.03
CA PHE A 94 2.09 5.92 1.92
C PHE A 94 1.45 5.61 0.58
N ASP A 95 1.77 6.41 -0.44
CA ASP A 95 1.28 6.27 -1.82
C ASP A 95 1.63 4.93 -2.47
N VAL A 96 2.74 4.31 -2.10
CA VAL A 96 3.13 2.97 -2.57
C VAL A 96 2.06 1.93 -2.27
N SER A 97 1.33 2.06 -1.15
CA SER A 97 0.24 1.14 -0.79
C SER A 97 -0.95 1.18 -1.75
N VAL A 98 -1.09 2.26 -2.51
CA VAL A 98 -2.16 2.43 -3.52
C VAL A 98 -2.07 1.31 -4.56
N MET A 99 -0.86 0.94 -4.99
CA MET A 99 -0.69 -0.15 -5.95
C MET A 99 -1.20 -1.48 -5.39
N ASP A 100 -0.85 -1.80 -4.15
CA ASP A 100 -1.24 -3.07 -3.53
C ASP A 100 -2.75 -3.14 -3.33
N VAL A 101 -3.35 -2.07 -2.75
CA VAL A 101 -4.78 -2.05 -2.41
C VAL A 101 -5.66 -1.99 -3.66
N TYR A 102 -5.46 -0.96 -4.48
CA TYR A 102 -6.31 -0.75 -5.65
C TYR A 102 -6.00 -1.72 -6.78
N GLY A 103 -4.75 -2.19 -6.89
CA GLY A 103 -4.39 -3.24 -7.81
C GLY A 103 -5.08 -4.55 -7.49
N ALA A 104 -5.09 -4.98 -6.22
CA ALA A 104 -5.82 -6.17 -5.79
C ALA A 104 -7.33 -6.04 -6.02
N MET A 105 -7.91 -4.88 -5.72
CA MET A 105 -9.34 -4.62 -5.97
C MET A 105 -9.67 -4.65 -7.47
N HIS A 106 -8.82 -4.06 -8.31
CA HIS A 106 -9.05 -3.94 -9.74
C HIS A 106 -9.00 -5.30 -10.44
N CYS A 107 -7.99 -6.12 -10.14
CA CYS A 107 -7.83 -7.43 -10.76
C CYS A 107 -8.69 -8.54 -10.10
N GLY A 108 -9.44 -8.22 -9.02
CA GLY A 108 -10.21 -9.20 -8.25
C GLY A 108 -9.34 -10.18 -7.47
N GLY A 109 -8.09 -9.81 -7.22
CA GLY A 109 -7.12 -10.62 -6.48
C GLY A 109 -7.26 -10.52 -4.96
N LYS A 110 -6.31 -11.13 -4.26
CA LYS A 110 -6.24 -11.14 -2.80
C LYS A 110 -5.12 -10.23 -2.30
N LEU A 111 -5.43 -9.40 -1.30
CA LEU A 111 -4.44 -8.61 -0.58
C LEU A 111 -4.13 -9.26 0.77
N ILE A 112 -2.85 -9.46 1.05
CA ILE A 112 -2.33 -9.90 2.34
C ILE A 112 -1.67 -8.71 3.02
N LEU A 113 -2.21 -8.27 4.15
CA LEU A 113 -1.55 -7.27 4.99
C LEU A 113 -0.42 -7.95 5.76
N THR A 114 0.81 -7.70 5.34
CA THR A 114 1.98 -8.31 5.97
C THR A 114 2.24 -7.66 7.33
N PRO A 115 2.33 -8.42 8.42
CA PRO A 115 2.62 -7.87 9.73
C PRO A 115 3.95 -7.11 9.74
N GLU A 116 3.94 -5.85 10.19
CA GLU A 116 5.12 -4.97 10.21
C GLU A 116 6.33 -5.61 10.92
N VAL A 117 6.07 -6.37 11.96
CA VAL A 117 7.13 -7.05 12.73
C VAL A 117 7.98 -7.99 11.87
N LEU A 118 7.41 -8.57 10.80
CA LEU A 118 8.14 -9.50 9.93
C LEU A 118 9.26 -8.81 9.13
N PHE A 119 9.11 -7.53 8.83
CA PHE A 119 10.15 -6.76 8.13
C PHE A 119 11.41 -6.53 8.98
N ARG A 120 11.30 -6.71 10.31
CA ARG A 120 12.44 -6.72 11.24
C ARG A 120 13.13 -8.09 11.30
N PHE A 121 12.50 -9.13 10.77
CA PHE A 121 13.00 -10.49 10.79
C PHE A 121 13.01 -11.07 9.36
N PRO A 122 13.94 -10.65 8.49
CA PRO A 122 13.94 -10.99 7.07
C PRO A 122 13.94 -12.50 6.79
N VAL A 123 14.46 -13.31 7.72
CA VAL A 123 14.47 -14.78 7.63
C VAL A 123 13.04 -15.37 7.66
N LYS A 124 12.08 -14.70 8.27
CA LYS A 124 10.68 -15.17 8.39
C LYS A 124 9.79 -14.74 7.24
N LEU A 125 10.18 -13.73 6.49
CA LEU A 125 9.36 -13.18 5.39
C LEU A 125 9.13 -14.20 4.27
N PRO A 126 10.14 -14.92 3.73
CA PRO A 126 9.91 -15.88 2.67
C PRO A 126 8.97 -17.04 3.09
N GLU A 127 9.07 -17.50 4.33
CA GLU A 127 8.16 -18.51 4.85
C GLU A 127 6.72 -17.99 4.92
N PHE A 128 6.52 -16.77 5.41
CA PHE A 128 5.21 -16.11 5.42
C PHE A 128 4.64 -15.96 4.00
N LEU A 129 5.46 -15.54 3.02
CA LEU A 129 5.03 -15.42 1.62
C LEU A 129 4.58 -16.77 1.06
N ARG A 130 5.35 -17.83 1.31
CA ARG A 130 5.05 -19.19 0.88
C ARG A 130 3.75 -19.70 1.49
N GLU A 131 3.58 -19.57 2.82
CA GLU A 131 2.40 -20.05 3.55
C GLU A 131 1.10 -19.37 3.10
N ASN A 132 1.19 -18.11 2.66
CA ASN A 132 0.06 -17.35 2.16
C ASN A 132 -0.14 -17.46 0.65
N GLY A 133 0.69 -18.23 -0.06
CA GLY A 133 0.60 -18.41 -1.51
C GLY A 133 0.79 -17.10 -2.28
N VAL A 134 1.69 -16.24 -1.80
CA VAL A 134 1.91 -14.91 -2.40
C VAL A 134 2.51 -15.06 -3.80
N THR A 135 1.87 -14.39 -4.76
CA THR A 135 2.29 -14.42 -6.17
C THR A 135 2.96 -13.14 -6.63
N SER A 136 2.73 -12.03 -5.92
CA SER A 136 3.26 -10.72 -6.29
C SER A 136 3.64 -9.90 -5.06
N ILE A 137 4.77 -9.19 -5.15
CA ILE A 137 5.22 -8.22 -4.15
C ILE A 137 5.70 -6.94 -4.84
N TYR A 138 5.39 -5.79 -4.21
CA TYR A 138 5.88 -4.48 -4.59
C TYR A 138 6.44 -3.77 -3.36
N TRP A 139 7.74 -3.95 -3.11
CA TRP A 139 8.38 -3.59 -1.86
C TRP A 139 9.53 -2.59 -2.08
N VAL A 140 10.03 -2.01 -0.99
CA VAL A 140 11.21 -1.16 -1.07
C VAL A 140 12.49 -2.01 -1.22
N PRO A 141 13.52 -1.53 -1.96
CA PRO A 141 14.78 -2.25 -2.17
C PRO A 141 15.44 -2.75 -0.89
N THR A 142 15.44 -1.97 0.17
CA THR A 142 16.06 -2.35 1.45
C THR A 142 15.51 -3.67 2.00
N VAL A 143 14.21 -3.93 1.90
CA VAL A 143 13.60 -5.19 2.37
C VAL A 143 14.13 -6.36 1.54
N MET A 144 14.19 -6.20 0.22
CA MET A 144 14.68 -7.24 -0.69
C MET A 144 16.15 -7.57 -0.43
N ILE A 145 16.98 -6.55 -0.24
CA ILE A 145 18.40 -6.68 0.09
C ILE A 145 18.58 -7.43 1.42
N ASN A 146 17.80 -7.11 2.44
CA ASN A 146 17.86 -7.77 3.74
C ASN A 146 17.49 -9.27 3.64
N ILE A 147 16.47 -9.61 2.84
CA ILE A 147 16.13 -11.01 2.56
C ILE A 147 17.28 -11.73 1.86
N ALA A 148 17.82 -11.15 0.79
CA ALA A 148 18.91 -11.73 0.03
C ALA A 148 20.16 -11.95 0.91
N ASN A 149 20.56 -10.93 1.68
CA ASN A 149 21.74 -11.02 2.56
C ASN A 149 21.56 -11.96 3.76
N SER A 150 20.33 -12.32 4.10
CA SER A 150 20.06 -13.26 5.21
C SER A 150 20.40 -14.71 4.88
N GLY A 151 20.61 -15.03 3.60
CA GLY A 151 20.84 -16.40 3.12
C GLY A 151 19.60 -17.30 3.18
N VAL A 152 18.44 -16.81 3.62
CA VAL A 152 17.22 -17.62 3.80
C VAL A 152 16.71 -18.22 2.48
N LEU A 153 16.96 -17.54 1.35
CA LEU A 153 16.54 -18.00 0.01
C LEU A 153 17.27 -19.28 -0.44
N GLU A 154 18.37 -19.66 0.20
CA GLU A 154 19.04 -20.95 -0.04
C GLU A 154 18.22 -22.14 0.51
N SER A 155 17.32 -21.88 1.48
CA SER A 155 16.55 -22.91 2.18
C SER A 155 15.05 -22.82 1.98
N VAL A 156 14.54 -21.70 1.44
CA VAL A 156 13.10 -21.46 1.23
C VAL A 156 12.82 -21.17 -0.23
N GLU A 157 12.07 -22.04 -0.87
CA GLU A 157 11.56 -21.84 -2.22
C GLU A 157 10.21 -21.09 -2.18
N LEU A 158 10.03 -20.21 -3.16
CA LEU A 158 8.80 -19.42 -3.36
C LEU A 158 8.17 -19.75 -4.73
N PRO A 159 7.62 -20.96 -4.90
CA PRO A 159 7.18 -21.46 -6.21
C PRO A 159 5.99 -20.67 -6.78
N GLU A 160 5.20 -20.01 -5.94
CA GLU A 160 4.05 -19.22 -6.37
C GLU A 160 4.42 -17.77 -6.71
N LEU A 161 5.58 -17.29 -6.26
CA LEU A 161 6.01 -15.90 -6.49
C LEU A 161 6.39 -15.71 -7.97
N ARG A 162 5.60 -14.91 -8.69
CA ARG A 162 5.73 -14.69 -10.15
C ARG A 162 6.24 -13.29 -10.49
N SER A 163 5.91 -12.29 -9.66
CA SER A 163 6.35 -10.93 -9.88
C SER A 163 6.94 -10.29 -8.63
N VAL A 164 8.09 -9.66 -8.82
CA VAL A 164 8.81 -8.91 -7.79
C VAL A 164 9.12 -7.54 -8.36
N ALA A 165 8.47 -6.52 -7.82
CA ALA A 165 8.76 -5.14 -8.16
C ALA A 165 9.25 -4.39 -6.92
N PHE A 166 10.08 -3.38 -7.14
CA PHE A 166 10.59 -2.55 -6.06
C PHE A 166 10.77 -1.11 -6.52
N ALA A 167 10.47 -0.17 -5.62
CA ALA A 167 10.64 1.26 -5.83
C ALA A 167 10.73 2.02 -4.49
N GLY A 168 10.81 3.34 -4.56
CA GLY A 168 10.78 4.22 -3.40
C GLY A 168 12.16 4.52 -2.79
N GLU A 169 13.19 3.77 -3.14
CA GLU A 169 14.58 3.96 -2.70
C GLU A 169 15.55 3.82 -3.86
N VAL A 170 16.74 4.40 -3.71
CA VAL A 170 17.83 4.16 -4.68
C VAL A 170 18.29 2.71 -4.54
N CYS A 171 18.04 1.91 -5.58
CA CYS A 171 18.54 0.55 -5.65
C CYS A 171 19.93 0.56 -6.30
N LEU A 172 20.96 0.29 -5.50
CA LEU A 172 22.31 0.08 -6.01
C LEU A 172 22.44 -1.38 -6.45
N LEU A 173 22.04 -1.67 -7.69
CA LEU A 173 22.21 -2.99 -8.32
C LEU A 173 23.66 -3.47 -8.31
N TYR A 174 24.62 -2.59 -8.09
CA TYR A 174 26.06 -2.85 -8.07
C TYR A 174 26.62 -3.23 -6.69
N THR A 175 25.80 -3.21 -5.62
CA THR A 175 26.26 -3.60 -4.28
C THR A 175 25.94 -5.04 -3.91
N SER A 176 25.18 -5.74 -4.74
CA SER A 176 25.04 -7.18 -4.65
C SER A 176 25.87 -7.82 -5.76
N ASP A 177 27.02 -8.40 -5.41
CA ASP A 177 27.64 -9.47 -6.19
C ASP A 177 26.76 -10.74 -6.17
N ALA A 178 25.45 -10.55 -6.06
CA ALA A 178 24.45 -11.57 -6.22
C ALA A 178 24.18 -11.72 -7.72
N ALA A 179 25.09 -12.36 -8.38
CA ALA A 179 24.81 -12.97 -9.66
C ALA A 179 23.90 -14.19 -9.45
#